data_ee7851fcae287019c2cb02a5ed50a39f
#
_entry.id   ee7851fcae287019c2cb02a5ed50a39f
#
_cell.length_a   1.000
_cell.length_b   1.000
_cell.length_c   1.000
_cell.angle_alpha   90.00
_cell.angle_beta   90.00
_cell.angle_gamma   90.00
#
_symmetry.space_group_name_H-M   'P 1'
#
loop_
_entity.id
_entity.type
_entity.pdbx_description
1 polymer ?
#
loop_
_entity_poly.entity_id
_entity_poly.type
_entity_poly.pdbx_seq_one_letter_code
_entity_poly.pdbx_strand_id
1 'polypeptide(L)'
;MRILVTGASGYAGSRLVTGLLDAGHEVIAASRKPDGLAAYGWYDDIVPVALDASDRTAAATAFGAVGPIDVVYYIVHGIGESDFRAKDNAAARNVAEAARDNGVSRIVYLGGFVPDEKKLSEHLVSRAEVAEHLKVPDGPELVWLRAAVVLGAGSTSFELIRYLADRLPVIPLPAWADNKMDPISVRDVVHYLVAAADASVLPAGDYDVAGADESSYRDVLMTYLSVAHRHRISLPLRGFGTGLASRVSGLLVPVPSGLTGDLVASLDYPMYASEHRIRSLVPDPPGGLLTVRDAIGRAVAGGAPRPVNDLADPHHLADSDPDWAGGDVARIRQLGAAVVSADGWDQFERLGASLVLSSGPAAGAVRVGWDFAAAAVARVNNHLGR
;
A
#
# COMPACT_ATOMS: atom_id res chain seq x y z
N MET A 1 5.68 19.67 -15.20
CA MET A 1 4.85 18.79 -16.05
C MET A 1 3.46 18.75 -15.46
N ARG A 2 2.48 18.41 -16.29
CA ARG A 2 1.10 18.21 -15.88
C ARG A 2 0.78 16.71 -15.81
N ILE A 3 0.49 16.21 -14.63
CA ILE A 3 0.54 14.78 -14.33
C ILE A 3 -0.81 14.30 -13.79
N LEU A 4 -1.39 13.28 -14.42
CA LEU A 4 -2.61 12.64 -13.93
C LEU A 4 -2.25 11.40 -13.11
N VAL A 5 -2.77 11.32 -11.87
CA VAL A 5 -2.56 10.20 -10.97
C VAL A 5 -3.87 9.43 -10.79
N THR A 6 -3.98 8.23 -11.37
CA THR A 6 -5.06 7.30 -11.05
C THR A 6 -4.74 6.58 -9.74
N GLY A 7 -5.75 6.34 -8.90
CA GLY A 7 -5.52 5.77 -7.57
C GLY A 7 -4.89 6.74 -6.58
N ALA A 8 -5.04 8.05 -6.78
CA ALA A 8 -4.51 9.11 -5.92
C ALA A 8 -4.94 8.99 -4.45
N SER A 9 -6.10 8.40 -4.18
CA SER A 9 -6.60 8.13 -2.82
C SER A 9 -6.04 6.88 -2.14
N GLY A 10 -5.23 6.08 -2.85
CA GLY A 10 -4.59 4.90 -2.28
C GLY A 10 -3.34 5.23 -1.46
N TYR A 11 -2.83 4.25 -0.71
CA TYR A 11 -1.65 4.41 0.14
C TYR A 11 -0.43 4.99 -0.59
N ALA A 12 0.02 4.34 -1.67
CA ALA A 12 1.15 4.81 -2.47
C ALA A 12 0.78 6.07 -3.28
N GLY A 13 -0.46 6.12 -3.81
CA GLY A 13 -0.93 7.23 -4.63
C GLY A 13 -0.99 8.56 -3.87
N SER A 14 -1.49 8.57 -2.64
CA SER A 14 -1.58 9.79 -1.83
C SER A 14 -0.20 10.38 -1.49
N ARG A 15 0.76 9.52 -1.21
CA ARG A 15 2.15 9.93 -0.94
C ARG A 15 2.89 10.34 -2.22
N LEU A 16 2.55 9.70 -3.34
CA LEU A 16 3.06 10.12 -4.65
C LEU A 16 2.56 11.52 -5.03
N VAL A 17 1.26 11.82 -4.80
CA VAL A 17 0.72 13.17 -5.04
C VAL A 17 1.54 14.21 -4.29
N THR A 18 1.81 14.00 -2.99
CA THR A 18 2.70 14.88 -2.21
C THR A 18 4.07 15.03 -2.87
N GLY A 19 4.72 13.91 -3.21
CA GLY A 19 6.06 13.94 -3.83
C GLY A 19 6.10 14.64 -5.18
N LEU A 20 5.04 14.54 -5.99
CA LEU A 20 4.94 15.24 -7.28
C LEU A 20 4.72 16.74 -7.10
N LEU A 21 3.91 17.15 -6.13
CA LEU A 21 3.72 18.57 -5.78
C LEU A 21 5.02 19.18 -5.26
N ASP A 22 5.73 18.49 -4.37
CA ASP A 22 7.05 18.91 -3.85
C ASP A 22 8.09 19.05 -4.97
N ALA A 23 8.00 18.23 -6.02
CA ALA A 23 8.84 18.32 -7.22
C ALA A 23 8.39 19.44 -8.19
N GLY A 24 7.36 20.22 -7.87
CA GLY A 24 6.86 21.35 -8.66
C GLY A 24 6.03 20.96 -9.87
N HIS A 25 5.39 19.79 -9.86
CA HIS A 25 4.48 19.36 -10.90
C HIS A 25 3.05 19.84 -10.63
N GLU A 26 2.27 20.09 -11.68
CA GLU A 26 0.82 20.25 -11.58
C GLU A 26 0.17 18.86 -11.55
N VAL A 27 -0.59 18.56 -10.51
CA VAL A 27 -1.18 17.23 -10.29
C VAL A 27 -2.68 17.24 -10.52
N ILE A 28 -3.15 16.32 -11.36
CA ILE A 28 -4.56 15.98 -11.53
C ILE A 28 -4.79 14.67 -10.77
N ALA A 29 -5.55 14.73 -9.68
CA ALA A 29 -5.85 13.56 -8.88
C ALA A 29 -7.18 12.94 -9.33
N ALA A 30 -7.11 11.71 -9.85
CA ALA A 30 -8.28 11.00 -10.35
C ALA A 30 -8.85 10.05 -9.29
N SER A 31 -10.17 10.11 -9.12
CA SER A 31 -10.93 9.23 -8.22
C SER A 31 -12.32 8.95 -8.79
N ARG A 32 -12.88 7.79 -8.47
CA ARG A 32 -14.31 7.48 -8.75
C ARG A 32 -15.26 8.44 -8.03
N LYS A 33 -14.83 8.96 -6.89
CA LYS A 33 -15.57 9.93 -6.06
C LYS A 33 -14.64 11.10 -5.73
N PRO A 34 -14.52 12.10 -6.62
CA PRO A 34 -13.58 13.20 -6.44
C PRO A 34 -13.84 14.03 -5.17
N ASP A 35 -15.10 14.15 -4.72
CA ASP A 35 -15.43 14.84 -3.46
C ASP A 35 -14.74 14.19 -2.24
N GLY A 36 -14.46 12.88 -2.30
CA GLY A 36 -13.73 12.17 -1.24
C GLY A 36 -12.25 12.60 -1.15
N LEU A 37 -11.70 13.23 -2.18
CA LEU A 37 -10.34 13.75 -2.16
C LEU A 37 -10.19 14.97 -1.23
N ALA A 38 -11.28 15.63 -0.85
CA ALA A 38 -11.29 16.73 0.12
C ALA A 38 -10.80 16.31 1.52
N ALA A 39 -10.73 15.01 1.81
CA ALA A 39 -10.13 14.49 3.04
C ALA A 39 -8.59 14.48 3.03
N TYR A 40 -7.95 14.78 1.90
CA TYR A 40 -6.50 14.77 1.76
C TYR A 40 -5.96 16.19 1.88
N GLY A 41 -4.90 16.38 2.67
CA GLY A 41 -4.34 17.69 2.95
C GLY A 41 -3.80 18.45 1.72
N TRP A 42 -3.56 17.76 0.61
CA TRP A 42 -3.14 18.37 -0.65
C TRP A 42 -4.30 18.74 -1.58
N TYR A 43 -5.56 18.66 -1.13
CA TYR A 43 -6.74 18.86 -1.99
C TYR A 43 -6.76 20.22 -2.70
N ASP A 44 -6.36 21.28 -2.02
CA ASP A 44 -6.35 22.64 -2.55
C ASP A 44 -5.22 22.87 -3.57
N ASP A 45 -4.24 21.97 -3.65
CA ASP A 45 -3.06 22.06 -4.50
C ASP A 45 -3.19 21.23 -5.79
N ILE A 46 -4.32 20.52 -5.98
CA ILE A 46 -4.53 19.59 -7.11
C ILE A 46 -5.78 19.93 -7.92
N VAL A 47 -5.88 19.35 -9.10
CA VAL A 47 -7.12 19.36 -9.89
C VAL A 47 -7.84 18.02 -9.68
N PRO A 48 -8.97 17.96 -8.96
CA PRO A 48 -9.72 16.73 -8.80
C PRO A 48 -10.49 16.38 -10.07
N VAL A 49 -10.49 15.10 -10.46
CA VAL A 49 -11.25 14.61 -11.61
C VAL A 49 -11.98 13.30 -11.30
N ALA A 50 -13.24 13.20 -11.76
CA ALA A 50 -14.00 11.97 -11.71
C ALA A 50 -13.51 11.02 -12.79
N LEU A 51 -12.97 9.85 -12.38
CA LEU A 51 -12.51 8.83 -13.30
C LEU A 51 -12.84 7.43 -12.75
N ASP A 52 -13.70 6.70 -13.47
CA ASP A 52 -13.84 5.26 -13.30
C ASP A 52 -13.06 4.57 -14.43
N ALA A 53 -11.92 4.00 -14.11
CA ALA A 53 -11.07 3.33 -15.08
C ALA A 53 -11.74 2.09 -15.71
N SER A 54 -12.71 1.47 -15.03
CA SER A 54 -13.46 0.33 -15.56
C SER A 54 -14.46 0.71 -16.66
N ASP A 55 -14.84 1.99 -16.74
CA ASP A 55 -15.73 2.54 -17.76
C ASP A 55 -14.93 3.32 -18.81
N ARG A 56 -14.90 2.81 -20.04
CA ARG A 56 -14.18 3.42 -21.17
C ARG A 56 -14.66 4.86 -21.46
N THR A 57 -15.97 5.09 -21.37
CA THR A 57 -16.54 6.42 -21.64
C THR A 57 -16.18 7.40 -20.53
N ALA A 58 -16.23 6.96 -19.27
CA ALA A 58 -15.80 7.78 -18.14
C ALA A 58 -14.31 8.13 -18.21
N ALA A 59 -13.46 7.18 -18.59
CA ALA A 59 -12.03 7.42 -18.80
C ALA A 59 -11.80 8.47 -19.90
N ALA A 60 -12.38 8.29 -21.09
CA ALA A 60 -12.25 9.25 -22.19
C ALA A 60 -12.77 10.66 -21.82
N THR A 61 -13.88 10.73 -21.10
CA THR A 61 -14.46 12.00 -20.64
C THR A 61 -13.53 12.71 -19.65
N ALA A 62 -12.97 11.98 -18.68
CA ALA A 62 -12.05 12.52 -17.69
C ALA A 62 -10.81 13.13 -18.33
N PHE A 63 -10.18 12.42 -19.27
CA PHE A 63 -9.01 12.92 -19.99
C PHE A 63 -9.33 14.16 -20.83
N GLY A 64 -10.47 14.16 -21.54
CA GLY A 64 -10.91 15.32 -22.33
C GLY A 64 -11.24 16.55 -21.48
N ALA A 65 -11.71 16.37 -20.25
CA ALA A 65 -12.13 17.48 -19.38
C ALA A 65 -10.96 18.24 -18.75
N VAL A 66 -9.81 17.57 -18.53
CA VAL A 66 -8.70 18.18 -17.78
C VAL A 66 -7.65 18.86 -18.66
N GLY A 67 -7.76 18.77 -19.98
CA GLY A 67 -6.81 19.36 -20.93
C GLY A 67 -5.52 18.56 -21.09
N PRO A 68 -4.43 19.14 -21.62
CA PRO A 68 -3.20 18.41 -21.91
C PRO A 68 -2.61 17.75 -20.67
N ILE A 69 -2.14 16.51 -20.81
CA ILE A 69 -1.47 15.71 -19.77
C ILE A 69 -0.15 15.23 -20.34
N ASP A 70 0.95 15.43 -19.62
CA ASP A 70 2.27 14.96 -20.04
C ASP A 70 2.48 13.47 -19.65
N VAL A 71 2.13 13.12 -18.40
CA VAL A 71 2.38 11.81 -17.80
C VAL A 71 1.14 11.31 -17.05
N VAL A 72 0.86 10.01 -17.15
CA VAL A 72 -0.16 9.32 -16.35
C VAL A 72 0.51 8.35 -15.40
N TYR A 73 0.17 8.41 -14.13
CA TYR A 73 0.49 7.37 -13.15
C TYR A 73 -0.69 6.41 -13.02
N TYR A 74 -0.44 5.15 -13.34
CA TYR A 74 -1.41 4.09 -13.19
C TYR A 74 -1.13 3.30 -11.89
N ILE A 75 -1.90 3.59 -10.82
CA ILE A 75 -1.75 2.99 -9.49
C ILE A 75 -3.09 2.40 -9.01
N VAL A 76 -3.91 1.94 -9.94
CA VAL A 76 -5.21 1.32 -9.64
C VAL A 76 -5.06 -0.18 -9.61
N HIS A 77 -5.77 -0.82 -8.70
CA HIS A 77 -5.96 -2.27 -8.67
C HIS A 77 -7.26 -2.65 -7.96
N GLY A 78 -7.87 -3.74 -8.40
CA GLY A 78 -9.11 -4.29 -7.85
C GLY A 78 -8.91 -5.48 -6.91
N ILE A 79 -7.75 -5.60 -6.24
CA ILE A 79 -7.46 -6.71 -5.32
C ILE A 79 -8.58 -6.83 -4.28
N GLY A 80 -9.06 -8.06 -4.06
CA GLY A 80 -10.12 -8.35 -3.09
C GLY A 80 -11.55 -8.29 -3.65
N GLU A 81 -11.72 -7.90 -4.92
CA GLU A 81 -13.01 -7.98 -5.63
C GLU A 81 -13.15 -9.30 -6.42
N SER A 82 -14.38 -9.74 -6.66
CA SER A 82 -14.64 -10.84 -7.60
C SER A 82 -14.28 -10.40 -9.03
N ASP A 83 -13.70 -11.31 -9.81
CA ASP A 83 -13.30 -11.08 -11.20
C ASP A 83 -12.34 -9.88 -11.38
N PHE A 84 -11.55 -9.56 -10.34
CA PHE A 84 -10.64 -8.40 -10.33
C PHE A 84 -9.68 -8.41 -11.53
N ARG A 85 -9.19 -9.57 -11.97
CA ARG A 85 -8.24 -9.70 -13.07
C ARG A 85 -8.81 -9.16 -14.39
N ALA A 86 -10.03 -9.55 -14.76
CA ALA A 86 -10.68 -9.06 -15.97
C ALA A 86 -10.97 -7.56 -15.90
N LYS A 87 -11.39 -7.09 -14.71
CA LYS A 87 -11.66 -5.67 -14.45
C LYS A 87 -10.38 -4.84 -14.50
N ASP A 88 -9.30 -5.29 -13.86
CA ASP A 88 -8.00 -4.61 -13.88
C ASP A 88 -7.45 -4.50 -15.30
N ASN A 89 -7.54 -5.58 -16.11
CA ASN A 89 -7.13 -5.59 -17.51
C ASN A 89 -7.93 -4.62 -18.37
N ALA A 90 -9.26 -4.57 -18.19
CA ALA A 90 -10.12 -3.64 -18.90
C ALA A 90 -9.82 -2.18 -18.49
N ALA A 91 -9.64 -1.93 -17.19
CA ALA A 91 -9.33 -0.60 -16.66
C ALA A 91 -7.97 -0.08 -17.19
N ALA A 92 -6.95 -0.94 -17.21
CA ALA A 92 -5.64 -0.59 -17.76
C ALA A 92 -5.72 -0.19 -19.24
N ARG A 93 -6.44 -0.99 -20.04
CA ARG A 93 -6.65 -0.70 -21.47
C ARG A 93 -7.42 0.60 -21.68
N ASN A 94 -8.50 0.81 -20.94
CA ASN A 94 -9.32 2.04 -21.06
C ASN A 94 -8.50 3.31 -20.77
N VAL A 95 -7.67 3.28 -19.73
CA VAL A 95 -6.81 4.41 -19.38
C VAL A 95 -5.73 4.60 -20.45
N ALA A 96 -5.10 3.54 -20.95
CA ALA A 96 -4.06 3.63 -21.97
C ALA A 96 -4.62 4.16 -23.31
N GLU A 97 -5.80 3.70 -23.72
CA GLU A 97 -6.49 4.23 -24.93
C GLU A 97 -6.86 5.71 -24.76
N ALA A 98 -7.40 6.09 -23.58
CA ALA A 98 -7.72 7.50 -23.29
C ALA A 98 -6.45 8.36 -23.27
N ALA A 99 -5.36 7.87 -22.72
CA ALA A 99 -4.07 8.54 -22.70
C ALA A 99 -3.52 8.76 -24.13
N ARG A 100 -3.55 7.71 -24.98
CA ARG A 100 -3.17 7.79 -26.38
C ARG A 100 -4.00 8.84 -27.13
N ASP A 101 -5.31 8.76 -27.00
CA ASP A 101 -6.26 9.63 -27.74
C ASP A 101 -6.14 11.11 -27.32
N ASN A 102 -5.54 11.39 -26.16
CA ASN A 102 -5.26 12.74 -25.66
C ASN A 102 -3.78 13.14 -25.75
N GLY A 103 -2.95 12.36 -26.47
CA GLY A 103 -1.57 12.72 -26.75
C GLY A 103 -0.62 12.65 -25.55
N VAL A 104 -0.97 11.88 -24.52
CA VAL A 104 -0.08 11.62 -23.39
C VAL A 104 1.18 10.91 -23.88
N SER A 105 2.34 11.36 -23.44
CA SER A 105 3.62 10.80 -23.88
C SER A 105 4.05 9.57 -23.07
N ARG A 106 3.64 9.46 -21.80
CA ARG A 106 4.15 8.46 -20.86
C ARG A 106 3.11 7.94 -19.89
N ILE A 107 3.16 6.62 -19.61
CA ILE A 107 2.48 6.00 -18.48
C ILE A 107 3.54 5.43 -17.53
N VAL A 108 3.41 5.73 -16.23
CA VAL A 108 4.19 5.10 -15.16
C VAL A 108 3.27 4.17 -14.39
N TYR A 109 3.60 2.88 -14.34
CA TYR A 109 2.84 1.86 -13.64
C TYR A 109 3.62 1.33 -12.44
N LEU A 110 3.01 1.35 -11.26
CA LEU A 110 3.53 0.67 -10.08
C LEU A 110 2.83 -0.69 -9.96
N GLY A 111 3.57 -1.74 -10.32
CA GLY A 111 3.13 -3.13 -10.21
C GLY A 111 3.92 -3.92 -9.20
N GLY A 112 3.78 -5.26 -9.25
CA GLY A 112 4.55 -6.20 -8.43
C GLY A 112 5.64 -6.90 -9.22
N PHE A 113 6.59 -7.53 -8.51
CA PHE A 113 7.49 -8.50 -9.12
C PHE A 113 6.69 -9.64 -9.74
N VAL A 114 7.20 -10.16 -10.84
CA VAL A 114 6.64 -11.32 -11.53
C VAL A 114 7.71 -12.41 -11.49
N PRO A 115 7.61 -13.37 -10.54
CA PRO A 115 8.55 -14.49 -10.46
C PRO A 115 8.54 -15.33 -11.74
N ASP A 116 9.70 -15.83 -12.13
CA ASP A 116 9.83 -16.79 -13.26
C ASP A 116 9.41 -18.20 -12.80
N GLU A 117 8.12 -18.36 -12.55
CA GLU A 117 7.52 -19.60 -12.09
C GLU A 117 6.45 -20.10 -13.06
N LYS A 118 6.36 -21.42 -13.26
CA LYS A 118 5.40 -22.02 -14.19
C LYS A 118 3.93 -21.76 -13.84
N LYS A 119 3.65 -21.52 -12.56
CA LYS A 119 2.30 -21.28 -12.08
C LYS A 119 2.36 -20.17 -11.03
N LEU A 120 1.76 -19.03 -11.32
CA LEU A 120 1.67 -17.86 -10.43
C LEU A 120 0.29 -17.79 -9.79
N SER A 121 0.19 -17.07 -8.67
CA SER A 121 -1.12 -16.67 -8.11
C SER A 121 -1.86 -15.75 -9.09
N GLU A 122 -3.19 -15.74 -9.04
CA GLU A 122 -3.99 -14.86 -9.91
C GLU A 122 -3.63 -13.38 -9.73
N HIS A 123 -3.26 -12.99 -8.52
CA HIS A 123 -2.77 -11.66 -8.22
C HIS A 123 -1.49 -11.31 -9.00
N LEU A 124 -0.48 -12.19 -9.00
CA LEU A 124 0.77 -11.96 -9.72
C LEU A 124 0.57 -11.97 -11.25
N VAL A 125 -0.29 -12.86 -11.74
CA VAL A 125 -0.67 -12.89 -13.18
C VAL A 125 -1.35 -11.57 -13.56
N SER A 126 -2.30 -11.07 -12.75
CA SER A 126 -2.99 -9.80 -13.02
C SER A 126 -2.00 -8.64 -13.14
N ARG A 127 -0.96 -8.58 -12.30
CA ARG A 127 0.05 -7.52 -12.36
C ARG A 127 0.83 -7.51 -13.69
N ALA A 128 1.18 -8.67 -14.19
CA ALA A 128 1.84 -8.79 -15.49
C ALA A 128 0.90 -8.42 -16.64
N GLU A 129 -0.35 -8.90 -16.59
CA GLU A 129 -1.33 -8.60 -17.63
C GLU A 129 -1.70 -7.12 -17.70
N VAL A 130 -1.82 -6.45 -16.55
CA VAL A 130 -2.05 -4.99 -16.51
C VAL A 130 -0.95 -4.25 -17.26
N ALA A 131 0.32 -4.61 -17.08
CA ALA A 131 1.43 -4.00 -17.83
C ALA A 131 1.27 -4.20 -19.35
N GLU A 132 0.84 -5.40 -19.79
CA GLU A 132 0.59 -5.66 -21.21
C GLU A 132 -0.64 -4.89 -21.73
N HIS A 133 -1.69 -4.72 -20.93
CA HIS A 133 -2.86 -3.95 -21.33
C HIS A 133 -2.63 -2.43 -21.33
N LEU A 134 -1.61 -1.94 -20.63
CA LEU A 134 -1.16 -0.54 -20.72
C LEU A 134 -0.38 -0.26 -22.02
N LYS A 135 0.14 -1.28 -22.70
CA LYS A 135 0.83 -1.17 -24.00
C LYS A 135 -0.22 -1.23 -25.13
N VAL A 136 -0.71 -0.10 -25.56
CA VAL A 136 -1.63 -0.02 -26.72
C VAL A 136 -0.87 0.45 -27.96
N PRO A 137 -1.29 0.04 -29.19
CA PRO A 137 -0.68 0.51 -30.43
C PRO A 137 -0.70 2.05 -30.51
N ASP A 138 0.43 2.63 -30.91
CA ASP A 138 0.64 4.09 -31.01
C ASP A 138 0.36 4.84 -29.69
N GLY A 139 0.42 4.13 -28.55
CA GLY A 139 0.16 4.65 -27.22
C GLY A 139 1.38 5.26 -26.54
N PRO A 140 1.19 5.77 -25.32
CA PRO A 140 2.27 6.30 -24.49
C PRO A 140 3.38 5.25 -24.24
N GLU A 141 4.60 5.72 -24.06
CA GLU A 141 5.66 4.84 -23.57
C GLU A 141 5.37 4.38 -22.13
N LEU A 142 5.71 3.14 -21.82
CA LEU A 142 5.47 2.56 -20.50
C LEU A 142 6.76 2.48 -19.68
N VAL A 143 6.69 3.00 -18.44
CA VAL A 143 7.65 2.68 -17.37
C VAL A 143 6.93 1.81 -16.35
N TRP A 144 7.35 0.57 -16.22
CA TRP A 144 6.79 -0.36 -15.24
C TRP A 144 7.76 -0.52 -14.07
N LEU A 145 7.43 0.05 -12.92
CA LEU A 145 8.16 -0.16 -11.67
C LEU A 145 7.56 -1.34 -10.93
N ARG A 146 8.37 -2.37 -10.68
CA ARG A 146 7.96 -3.60 -10.00
C ARG A 146 8.50 -3.60 -8.58
N ALA A 147 7.63 -3.68 -7.60
CA ALA A 147 7.96 -3.70 -6.19
C ALA A 147 7.38 -4.94 -5.49
N ALA A 148 8.01 -5.37 -4.40
CA ALA A 148 7.43 -6.34 -3.47
C ALA A 148 6.62 -5.62 -2.37
N VAL A 149 6.88 -5.98 -1.13
CA VAL A 149 6.25 -5.37 0.05
C VAL A 149 6.75 -3.94 0.24
N VAL A 150 5.83 -2.98 0.25
CA VAL A 150 6.13 -1.60 0.60
C VAL A 150 6.00 -1.42 2.11
N LEU A 151 7.08 -0.96 2.76
CA LEU A 151 7.15 -0.76 4.20
C LEU A 151 6.79 0.68 4.58
N GLY A 152 5.79 0.81 5.46
CA GLY A 152 5.32 2.07 6.02
C GLY A 152 3.94 1.90 6.67
N ALA A 153 3.61 2.69 7.67
CA ALA A 153 2.31 2.66 8.35
C ALA A 153 1.19 2.99 7.35
N GLY A 154 0.15 2.18 7.31
CA GLY A 154 -0.95 2.28 6.33
C GLY A 154 -0.79 1.37 5.10
N SER A 155 0.42 0.87 4.81
CA SER A 155 0.60 -0.15 3.77
C SER A 155 -0.05 -1.47 4.17
N THR A 156 -0.89 -2.02 3.31
CA THR A 156 -1.64 -3.27 3.60
C THR A 156 -0.71 -4.41 4.00
N SER A 157 0.39 -4.61 3.27
CA SER A 157 1.34 -5.68 3.55
C SER A 157 2.06 -5.48 4.89
N PHE A 158 2.44 -4.24 5.21
CA PHE A 158 3.08 -3.92 6.49
C PHE A 158 2.11 -4.07 7.66
N GLU A 159 0.86 -3.64 7.50
CA GLU A 159 -0.15 -3.79 8.55
C GLU A 159 -0.48 -5.26 8.84
N LEU A 160 -0.48 -6.15 7.83
CA LEU A 160 -0.62 -7.59 8.04
C LEU A 160 0.50 -8.12 8.95
N ILE A 161 1.75 -7.76 8.67
CA ILE A 161 2.92 -8.13 9.49
C ILE A 161 2.75 -7.60 10.91
N ARG A 162 2.38 -6.32 11.05
CA ARG A 162 2.15 -5.66 12.33
C ARG A 162 1.09 -6.38 13.17
N TYR A 163 -0.10 -6.59 12.62
CA TYR A 163 -1.20 -7.23 13.34
C TYR A 163 -0.88 -8.68 13.75
N LEU A 164 -0.27 -9.46 12.87
CA LEU A 164 0.13 -10.82 13.19
C LEU A 164 1.18 -10.84 14.32
N ALA A 165 2.19 -9.99 14.24
CA ALA A 165 3.23 -9.86 15.23
C ALA A 165 2.71 -9.35 16.60
N ASP A 166 1.78 -8.39 16.58
CA ASP A 166 1.24 -7.79 17.80
C ASP A 166 0.22 -8.71 18.49
N ARG A 167 -0.59 -9.46 17.73
CA ARG A 167 -1.71 -10.24 18.27
C ARG A 167 -1.39 -11.69 18.60
N LEU A 168 -0.40 -12.30 17.91
CA LEU A 168 -0.05 -13.69 18.14
C LEU A 168 1.00 -13.83 19.25
N PRO A 169 0.73 -14.64 20.29
CA PRO A 169 1.72 -14.94 21.33
C PRO A 169 2.81 -15.89 20.82
N VAL A 170 2.46 -16.75 19.87
CA VAL A 170 3.35 -17.66 19.16
C VAL A 170 3.25 -17.36 17.68
N ILE A 171 4.39 -17.08 17.06
CA ILE A 171 4.50 -16.79 15.64
C ILE A 171 4.74 -18.10 14.89
N PRO A 172 3.78 -18.57 14.09
CA PRO A 172 4.00 -19.71 13.21
C PRO A 172 4.96 -19.31 12.09
N LEU A 173 5.99 -20.10 11.85
CA LEU A 173 6.94 -19.93 10.76
C LEU A 173 6.84 -21.14 9.81
N PRO A 174 5.93 -21.09 8.83
CA PRO A 174 5.85 -22.10 7.78
C PRO A 174 7.04 -22.00 6.82
N ALA A 175 7.24 -23.04 5.99
CA ALA A 175 8.39 -23.09 5.08
C ALA A 175 8.46 -21.89 4.11
N TRP A 176 7.32 -21.37 3.65
CA TRP A 176 7.28 -20.21 2.78
C TRP A 176 7.74 -18.89 3.47
N ALA A 177 7.81 -18.86 4.80
CA ALA A 177 8.36 -17.70 5.51
C ALA A 177 9.86 -17.49 5.20
N ASP A 178 10.55 -18.48 4.71
CA ASP A 178 11.94 -18.40 4.28
C ASP A 178 12.11 -18.00 2.81
N ASN A 179 11.01 -17.81 2.08
CA ASN A 179 11.07 -17.31 0.71
C ASN A 179 11.73 -15.93 0.68
N LYS A 180 12.65 -15.75 -0.28
CA LYS A 180 13.33 -14.47 -0.50
C LYS A 180 12.32 -13.38 -0.87
N MET A 181 12.55 -12.20 -0.36
CA MET A 181 11.75 -11.01 -0.62
C MET A 181 12.63 -9.77 -0.51
N ASP A 182 12.48 -8.84 -1.45
CA ASP A 182 13.15 -7.55 -1.40
C ASP A 182 12.12 -6.45 -1.10
N PRO A 183 11.84 -6.18 0.19
CA PRO A 183 10.93 -5.11 0.56
C PRO A 183 11.55 -3.75 0.27
N ILE A 184 10.72 -2.76 0.07
CA ILE A 184 11.14 -1.38 -0.18
C ILE A 184 10.39 -0.42 0.73
N SER A 185 11.06 0.63 1.17
CA SER A 185 10.45 1.71 1.94
C SER A 185 9.49 2.53 1.08
N VAL A 186 8.40 3.03 1.66
CA VAL A 186 7.47 3.90 0.93
C VAL A 186 8.16 5.19 0.45
N ARG A 187 9.13 5.73 1.21
CA ARG A 187 9.95 6.87 0.79
C ARG A 187 10.69 6.57 -0.52
N ASP A 188 11.30 5.40 -0.58
CA ASP A 188 12.15 5.03 -1.72
C ASP A 188 11.29 4.67 -2.95
N VAL A 189 10.12 4.07 -2.75
CA VAL A 189 9.13 3.87 -3.84
C VAL A 189 8.70 5.22 -4.43
N VAL A 190 8.34 6.18 -3.57
CA VAL A 190 7.91 7.52 -4.02
C VAL A 190 9.06 8.22 -4.74
N HIS A 191 10.31 8.10 -4.25
CA HIS A 191 11.48 8.65 -4.92
C HIS A 191 11.63 8.13 -6.36
N TYR A 192 11.55 6.81 -6.57
CA TYR A 192 11.61 6.23 -7.91
C TYR A 192 10.40 6.60 -8.77
N LEU A 193 9.22 6.65 -8.17
CA LEU A 193 8.03 7.10 -8.88
C LEU A 193 8.18 8.54 -9.38
N VAL A 194 8.61 9.47 -8.54
CA VAL A 194 8.82 10.88 -8.94
C VAL A 194 9.86 10.97 -10.06
N ALA A 195 10.97 10.25 -9.94
CA ALA A 195 12.01 10.22 -10.98
C ALA A 195 11.48 9.67 -12.33
N ALA A 196 10.54 8.74 -12.29
CA ALA A 196 9.96 8.12 -13.49
C ALA A 196 9.11 9.07 -14.35
N ALA A 197 8.78 10.26 -13.85
CA ALA A 197 8.09 11.29 -14.65
C ALA A 197 8.97 11.80 -15.81
N ASP A 198 10.29 11.84 -15.62
CA ASP A 198 11.24 12.41 -16.57
C ASP A 198 11.90 11.31 -17.42
N ALA A 199 11.61 11.35 -18.74
CA ALA A 199 12.19 10.42 -19.72
C ALA A 199 13.72 10.50 -19.84
N SER A 200 14.31 11.66 -19.51
CA SER A 200 15.75 11.86 -19.54
C SER A 200 16.45 11.21 -18.34
N VAL A 201 15.72 11.00 -17.23
CA VAL A 201 16.21 10.35 -16.01
C VAL A 201 15.96 8.84 -16.09
N LEU A 202 14.73 8.44 -16.39
CA LEU A 202 14.35 7.03 -16.45
C LEU A 202 13.68 6.73 -17.80
N PRO A 203 14.37 6.11 -18.76
CA PRO A 203 13.81 5.70 -20.04
C PRO A 203 12.62 4.73 -19.86
N ALA A 204 11.80 4.57 -20.92
CA ALA A 204 10.76 3.56 -20.96
C ALA A 204 11.35 2.15 -20.77
N GLY A 205 10.63 1.31 -20.01
CA GLY A 205 11.07 -0.06 -19.69
C GLY A 205 10.52 -0.57 -18.39
N ASP A 206 10.91 -1.81 -18.07
CA ASP A 206 10.52 -2.51 -16.86
C ASP A 206 11.67 -2.48 -15.85
N TYR A 207 11.42 -2.05 -14.63
CA TYR A 207 12.45 -1.86 -13.61
C TYR A 207 12.03 -2.48 -12.29
N ASP A 208 12.91 -3.30 -11.72
CA ASP A 208 12.75 -3.79 -10.36
C ASP A 208 13.17 -2.72 -9.35
N VAL A 209 12.28 -2.41 -8.41
CA VAL A 209 12.54 -1.46 -7.34
C VAL A 209 12.58 -2.19 -5.99
N ALA A 210 13.76 -2.24 -5.40
CA ALA A 210 14.05 -2.94 -4.15
C ALA A 210 14.72 -2.01 -3.15
N GLY A 211 14.55 -2.28 -1.85
CA GLY A 211 15.23 -1.58 -0.76
C GLY A 211 16.72 -1.87 -0.70
N ALA A 212 17.38 -1.47 0.40
CA ALA A 212 18.81 -1.66 0.57
C ALA A 212 19.20 -3.11 0.85
N ASP A 213 18.31 -3.90 1.46
CA ASP A 213 18.59 -5.23 1.98
C ASP A 213 17.83 -6.32 1.24
N GLU A 214 18.50 -7.44 0.95
CA GLU A 214 17.83 -8.71 0.69
C GLU A 214 17.23 -9.23 2.01
N SER A 215 16.05 -9.87 1.95
CA SER A 215 15.33 -10.30 3.13
C SER A 215 14.52 -11.58 2.88
N SER A 216 13.76 -11.99 3.87
CA SER A 216 12.70 -12.99 3.79
C SER A 216 11.48 -12.51 4.58
N TYR A 217 10.32 -13.16 4.41
CA TYR A 217 9.16 -12.85 5.26
C TYR A 217 9.46 -13.06 6.74
N ARG A 218 10.26 -14.08 7.07
CA ARG A 218 10.76 -14.31 8.43
C ARG A 218 11.57 -13.12 8.92
N ASP A 219 12.53 -12.64 8.13
CA ASP A 219 13.44 -11.56 8.54
C ASP A 219 12.70 -10.26 8.77
N VAL A 220 11.75 -9.91 7.90
CA VAL A 220 10.90 -8.71 8.07
C VAL A 220 10.08 -8.81 9.35
N LEU A 221 9.47 -9.97 9.61
CA LEU A 221 8.67 -10.22 10.82
C LEU A 221 9.53 -10.16 12.09
N MET A 222 10.71 -10.80 12.09
CA MET A 222 11.64 -10.77 13.23
C MET A 222 12.21 -9.37 13.45
N THR A 223 12.47 -8.62 12.38
CA THR A 223 12.90 -7.22 12.46
C THR A 223 11.80 -6.35 13.07
N TYR A 224 10.54 -6.54 12.66
CA TYR A 224 9.41 -5.85 13.28
C TYR A 224 9.33 -6.14 14.79
N LEU A 225 9.39 -7.42 15.19
CA LEU A 225 9.36 -7.80 16.61
C LEU A 225 10.48 -7.14 17.41
N SER A 226 11.70 -7.10 16.84
CA SER A 226 12.85 -6.45 17.45
C SER A 226 12.66 -4.95 17.61
N VAL A 227 12.24 -4.26 16.54
CA VAL A 227 12.06 -2.80 16.52
C VAL A 227 10.89 -2.36 17.40
N ALA A 228 9.78 -3.11 17.35
CA ALA A 228 8.60 -2.83 18.17
C ALA A 228 8.73 -3.34 19.62
N HIS A 229 9.89 -3.88 20.01
CA HIS A 229 10.15 -4.46 21.34
C HIS A 229 9.09 -5.50 21.76
N ARG A 230 8.73 -6.40 20.82
CA ARG A 230 7.78 -7.50 21.05
C ARG A 230 8.49 -8.81 21.27
N HIS A 231 8.29 -9.42 22.43
CA HIS A 231 8.82 -10.76 22.73
C HIS A 231 7.78 -11.81 22.34
N ARG A 232 8.10 -12.64 21.35
CA ARG A 232 7.23 -13.70 20.83
C ARG A 232 8.03 -15.00 20.71
N ILE A 233 7.35 -16.11 20.90
CA ILE A 233 7.92 -17.44 20.62
C ILE A 233 7.70 -17.72 19.14
N SER A 234 8.76 -18.04 18.41
CA SER A 234 8.67 -18.44 17.00
C SER A 234 8.67 -19.97 16.91
N LEU A 235 7.70 -20.54 16.21
CA LEU A 235 7.55 -22.00 16.08
C LEU A 235 7.57 -22.38 14.59
N PRO A 236 8.59 -23.12 14.14
CA PRO A 236 8.61 -23.69 12.80
C PRO A 236 7.43 -24.67 12.62
N LEU A 237 6.61 -24.46 11.58
CA LEU A 237 5.47 -25.31 11.25
C LEU A 237 5.65 -25.93 9.87
N ARG A 238 5.73 -27.29 9.85
CA ARG A 238 5.74 -28.03 8.58
C ARG A 238 4.30 -28.30 8.13
N GLY A 239 4.04 -28.18 6.81
CA GLY A 239 2.72 -28.49 6.25
C GLY A 239 1.65 -27.41 6.45
N PHE A 240 2.01 -26.23 6.95
CA PHE A 240 1.09 -25.09 7.07
C PHE A 240 1.12 -24.27 5.78
N GLY A 241 0.17 -24.56 4.89
CA GLY A 241 0.07 -23.88 3.59
C GLY A 241 -0.58 -22.49 3.68
N THR A 242 -0.38 -21.67 2.65
CA THR A 242 -0.92 -20.30 2.53
C THR A 242 -2.45 -20.24 2.60
N GLY A 243 -3.15 -21.27 2.11
CA GLY A 243 -4.61 -21.33 2.22
C GLY A 243 -5.16 -21.35 3.65
N LEU A 244 -4.46 -22.03 4.58
CA LEU A 244 -4.81 -22.00 6.00
C LEU A 244 -4.35 -20.70 6.64
N ALA A 245 -3.16 -20.20 6.27
CA ALA A 245 -2.65 -18.92 6.73
C ALA A 245 -3.61 -17.77 6.36
N SER A 246 -4.14 -17.75 5.13
CA SER A 246 -5.13 -16.78 4.66
C SER A 246 -6.39 -16.75 5.53
N ARG A 247 -6.95 -17.94 5.84
CA ARG A 247 -8.16 -18.04 6.70
C ARG A 247 -7.89 -17.54 8.12
N VAL A 248 -6.76 -17.92 8.70
CA VAL A 248 -6.36 -17.48 10.05
C VAL A 248 -6.09 -15.99 10.08
N SER A 249 -5.35 -15.46 9.10
CA SER A 249 -5.07 -14.03 9.00
C SER A 249 -6.35 -13.21 8.83
N GLY A 250 -7.28 -13.66 7.98
CA GLY A 250 -8.58 -12.99 7.78
C GLY A 250 -9.45 -12.92 9.04
N LEU A 251 -9.22 -13.80 10.02
CA LEU A 251 -9.88 -13.75 11.33
C LEU A 251 -9.14 -12.88 12.35
N LEU A 252 -7.83 -12.79 12.22
CA LEU A 252 -6.96 -12.13 13.21
C LEU A 252 -6.66 -10.66 12.89
N VAL A 253 -6.85 -10.24 11.65
CA VAL A 253 -6.52 -8.89 11.22
C VAL A 253 -7.78 -8.14 10.76
N PRO A 254 -7.90 -6.82 11.05
CA PRO A 254 -9.05 -6.02 10.64
C PRO A 254 -8.98 -5.56 9.18
N VAL A 255 -7.97 -6.00 8.44
CA VAL A 255 -7.81 -5.73 7.01
C VAL A 255 -8.88 -6.51 6.22
N PRO A 256 -9.50 -5.94 5.18
CA PRO A 256 -10.50 -6.63 4.37
C PRO A 256 -10.02 -8.00 3.89
N SER A 257 -10.86 -9.03 4.07
CA SER A 257 -10.50 -10.45 3.85
C SER A 257 -10.07 -10.75 2.42
N GLY A 258 -10.63 -10.04 1.42
CA GLY A 258 -10.21 -10.17 0.02
C GLY A 258 -8.76 -9.75 -0.18
N LEU A 259 -8.35 -8.58 0.34
CA LEU A 259 -6.96 -8.10 0.29
C LEU A 259 -6.01 -9.06 1.00
N THR A 260 -6.40 -9.54 2.19
CA THR A 260 -5.59 -10.48 2.97
C THR A 260 -5.40 -11.79 2.22
N GLY A 261 -6.45 -12.32 1.58
CA GLY A 261 -6.41 -13.59 0.85
C GLY A 261 -5.40 -13.58 -0.30
N ASP A 262 -5.49 -12.56 -1.14
CA ASP A 262 -4.65 -12.43 -2.33
C ASP A 262 -3.17 -12.19 -1.98
N LEU A 263 -2.91 -11.36 -0.95
CA LEU A 263 -1.56 -11.12 -0.47
C LEU A 263 -0.94 -12.37 0.14
N VAL A 264 -1.68 -13.11 0.98
CA VAL A 264 -1.18 -14.35 1.58
C VAL A 264 -0.93 -15.43 0.53
N ALA A 265 -1.75 -15.52 -0.54
CA ALA A 265 -1.51 -16.45 -1.64
C ALA A 265 -0.20 -16.16 -2.40
N SER A 266 0.27 -14.92 -2.37
CA SER A 266 1.54 -14.54 -3.00
C SER A 266 2.79 -14.92 -2.19
N LEU A 267 2.63 -15.28 -0.90
CA LEU A 267 3.75 -15.66 -0.03
C LEU A 267 4.40 -17.00 -0.42
N ASP A 268 3.70 -17.85 -1.18
CA ASP A 268 4.27 -19.10 -1.70
C ASP A 268 5.39 -18.86 -2.74
N TYR A 269 5.53 -17.63 -3.23
CA TYR A 269 6.47 -17.27 -4.27
C TYR A 269 7.57 -16.34 -3.74
N PRO A 270 8.82 -16.50 -4.19
CA PRO A 270 9.87 -15.55 -3.88
C PRO A 270 9.59 -14.21 -4.61
N MET A 271 9.69 -13.11 -3.87
CA MET A 271 9.40 -11.76 -4.34
C MET A 271 10.64 -10.88 -4.21
N TYR A 272 11.65 -11.16 -5.04
CA TYR A 272 12.92 -10.44 -5.06
C TYR A 272 13.22 -9.84 -6.44
N ALA A 273 14.06 -8.82 -6.46
CA ALA A 273 14.49 -8.15 -7.68
C ALA A 273 15.34 -9.09 -8.55
N SER A 274 15.00 -9.20 -9.81
CA SER A 274 15.78 -9.95 -10.80
C SER A 274 16.88 -9.11 -11.44
N GLU A 275 16.80 -7.77 -11.26
CA GLU A 275 17.74 -6.81 -11.80
C GLU A 275 17.77 -5.51 -10.95
N HIS A 276 18.78 -4.68 -11.11
CA HIS A 276 18.97 -3.45 -10.33
C HIS A 276 19.35 -2.25 -11.20
N ARG A 277 18.98 -2.25 -12.48
CA ARG A 277 19.34 -1.19 -13.46
C ARG A 277 18.90 0.20 -13.02
N ILE A 278 17.75 0.28 -12.34
CA ILE A 278 17.21 1.56 -11.89
C ILE A 278 18.21 2.34 -11.02
N ARG A 279 19.00 1.65 -10.19
CA ARG A 279 20.00 2.29 -9.30
C ARG A 279 21.15 2.97 -10.07
N SER A 280 21.40 2.56 -11.31
CA SER A 280 22.41 3.21 -12.15
C SER A 280 21.86 4.41 -12.91
N LEU A 281 20.53 4.53 -13.02
CA LEU A 281 19.84 5.58 -13.77
C LEU A 281 19.33 6.69 -12.84
N VAL A 282 18.78 6.29 -11.71
CA VAL A 282 18.22 7.21 -10.71
C VAL A 282 19.15 7.24 -9.50
N PRO A 283 19.75 8.40 -9.17
CA PRO A 283 20.56 8.55 -7.97
C PRO A 283 19.77 8.18 -6.71
N ASP A 284 20.46 7.58 -5.74
CA ASP A 284 19.82 7.27 -4.45
C ASP A 284 19.28 8.54 -3.77
N PRO A 285 18.18 8.42 -3.01
CA PRO A 285 17.67 9.54 -2.24
C PRO A 285 18.66 10.01 -1.17
N PRO A 286 18.54 11.23 -0.65
CA PRO A 286 19.38 11.71 0.42
C PRO A 286 19.46 10.73 1.60
N GLY A 287 20.68 10.32 1.96
CA GLY A 287 20.95 9.32 2.99
C GLY A 287 20.90 7.87 2.49
N GLY A 288 20.78 7.63 1.18
CA GLY A 288 20.73 6.30 0.58
C GLY A 288 19.35 5.64 0.69
N LEU A 289 19.22 4.43 0.13
CA LEU A 289 18.03 3.59 0.32
C LEU A 289 17.94 3.12 1.77
N LEU A 290 16.72 3.00 2.29
CA LEU A 290 16.52 2.55 3.67
C LEU A 290 16.63 1.03 3.79
N THR A 291 17.25 0.60 4.89
CA THR A 291 17.21 -0.80 5.31
C THR A 291 15.79 -1.18 5.77
N VAL A 292 15.49 -2.48 5.79
CA VAL A 292 14.23 -3.01 6.36
C VAL A 292 14.04 -2.51 7.80
N ARG A 293 15.12 -2.51 8.59
CA ARG A 293 15.07 -2.05 9.99
C ARG A 293 14.74 -0.58 10.09
N ASP A 294 15.34 0.28 9.27
CA ASP A 294 15.11 1.72 9.31
C ASP A 294 13.70 2.07 8.84
N ALA A 295 13.22 1.44 7.77
CA ALA A 295 11.85 1.63 7.27
C ALA A 295 10.80 1.22 8.31
N ILE A 296 10.97 0.06 8.95
CA ILE A 296 10.11 -0.39 10.04
C ILE A 296 10.22 0.56 11.24
N GLY A 297 11.44 0.98 11.60
CA GLY A 297 11.68 1.93 12.68
C GLY A 297 10.90 3.23 12.52
N ARG A 298 10.95 3.81 11.32
CA ARG A 298 10.19 5.01 10.96
C ARG A 298 8.67 4.77 11.00
N ALA A 299 8.20 3.65 10.45
CA ALA A 299 6.78 3.30 10.46
C ALA A 299 6.20 3.09 11.87
N VAL A 300 7.02 2.63 12.81
CA VAL A 300 6.62 2.39 14.22
C VAL A 300 6.74 3.68 15.05
N ALA A 301 7.70 4.56 14.72
CA ALA A 301 7.95 5.80 15.46
C ALA A 301 6.90 6.90 15.22
N GLY A 302 6.00 6.73 14.23
CA GLY A 302 4.96 7.70 13.91
C GLY A 302 4.02 7.97 15.09
N GLY A 303 3.65 9.24 15.27
CA GLY A 303 2.70 9.70 16.28
C GLY A 303 1.24 9.58 15.86
N ALA A 304 0.41 10.54 16.29
CA ALA A 304 -0.97 10.68 15.81
C ALA A 304 -1.01 10.89 14.29
N PRO A 305 -2.04 10.40 13.60
CA PRO A 305 -2.24 10.65 12.17
C PRO A 305 -2.25 12.15 11.86
N ARG A 306 -1.71 12.52 10.70
CA ARG A 306 -1.69 13.90 10.18
C ARG A 306 -2.10 13.92 8.71
N PRO A 307 -2.46 15.07 8.15
CA PRO A 307 -2.63 15.22 6.71
C PRO A 307 -1.41 14.68 5.95
N VAL A 308 -1.64 13.99 4.84
CA VAL A 308 -0.58 13.26 4.13
C VAL A 308 0.55 14.17 3.61
N ASN A 309 0.24 15.41 3.28
CA ASN A 309 1.22 16.45 2.89
C ASN A 309 1.93 17.13 4.08
N ASP A 310 1.48 16.88 5.32
CA ASP A 310 2.09 17.40 6.56
C ASP A 310 2.80 16.28 7.36
N LEU A 311 3.03 15.14 6.74
CA LEU A 311 3.78 14.04 7.36
C LEU A 311 5.25 14.42 7.46
N ALA A 312 5.80 14.40 8.68
CA ALA A 312 7.23 14.59 8.90
C ALA A 312 8.09 13.50 8.23
N ASP A 313 7.51 12.33 7.99
CA ASP A 313 8.11 11.21 7.29
C ASP A 313 7.00 10.42 6.56
N PRO A 314 7.15 10.06 5.28
CA PRO A 314 6.12 9.34 4.52
C PRO A 314 5.77 7.95 5.07
N HIS A 315 6.60 7.40 5.99
CA HIS A 315 6.30 6.15 6.70
C HIS A 315 5.25 6.33 7.81
N HIS A 316 4.94 7.54 8.22
CA HIS A 316 3.96 7.80 9.27
C HIS A 316 2.54 7.60 8.73
N LEU A 317 1.61 7.38 9.67
CA LEU A 317 0.20 7.21 9.37
C LEU A 317 -0.42 8.56 8.98
N ALA A 318 -1.08 8.59 7.82
CA ALA A 318 -1.90 9.72 7.41
C ALA A 318 -3.32 9.58 7.99
N ASP A 319 -3.99 10.71 8.19
CA ASP A 319 -5.41 10.74 8.61
C ASP A 319 -6.36 10.21 7.53
N SER A 320 -5.92 10.25 6.27
CA SER A 320 -6.60 9.68 5.11
C SER A 320 -6.31 8.19 4.87
N ASP A 321 -5.39 7.58 5.64
CA ASP A 321 -5.17 6.13 5.57
C ASP A 321 -6.38 5.37 6.14
N PRO A 322 -6.63 4.11 5.74
CA PRO A 322 -7.80 3.37 6.18
C PRO A 322 -7.88 3.19 7.71
N ASP A 323 -9.09 3.12 8.27
CA ASP A 323 -9.36 2.99 9.73
C ASP A 323 -8.69 1.78 10.38
N TRP A 324 -8.33 0.76 9.61
CA TRP A 324 -7.59 -0.40 10.09
C TRP A 324 -6.07 -0.18 10.12
N ALA A 325 -5.56 0.91 9.56
CA ALA A 325 -4.14 1.22 9.53
C ALA A 325 -3.58 1.68 10.88
N GLY A 326 -2.27 1.53 11.07
CA GLY A 326 -1.57 1.99 12.28
C GLY A 326 -1.57 0.99 13.44
N GLY A 327 -2.15 -0.20 13.26
CA GLY A 327 -2.22 -1.23 14.27
C GLY A 327 -3.24 -0.96 15.38
N ASP A 328 -3.27 -1.81 16.41
CA ASP A 328 -4.26 -1.73 17.48
C ASP A 328 -4.19 -0.44 18.29
N VAL A 329 -3.00 0.12 18.46
CA VAL A 329 -2.81 1.35 19.23
C VAL A 329 -3.48 2.55 18.56
N ALA A 330 -3.26 2.73 17.24
CA ALA A 330 -3.89 3.81 16.49
C ALA A 330 -5.41 3.69 16.48
N ARG A 331 -5.92 2.46 16.27
CA ARG A 331 -7.37 2.18 16.29
C ARG A 331 -8.02 2.49 17.65
N ILE A 332 -7.38 2.10 18.74
CA ILE A 332 -7.91 2.38 20.08
C ILE A 332 -7.88 3.89 20.36
N ARG A 333 -6.85 4.62 19.90
CA ARG A 333 -6.81 6.08 19.98
C ARG A 333 -7.97 6.73 19.22
N GLN A 334 -8.25 6.29 18.01
CA GLN A 334 -9.36 6.81 17.21
C GLN A 334 -10.71 6.54 17.89
N LEU A 335 -10.92 5.34 18.41
CA LEU A 335 -12.14 4.99 19.17
C LEU A 335 -12.23 5.78 20.48
N GLY A 336 -11.12 5.95 21.17
CA GLY A 336 -11.04 6.72 22.42
C GLY A 336 -11.34 8.21 22.20
N ALA A 337 -10.81 8.79 21.14
CA ALA A 337 -11.06 10.19 20.76
C ALA A 337 -12.53 10.46 20.40
N ALA A 338 -13.26 9.44 19.93
CA ALA A 338 -14.69 9.54 19.66
C ALA A 338 -15.57 9.47 20.91
N VAL A 339 -15.03 8.99 22.05
CA VAL A 339 -15.79 8.74 23.28
C VAL A 339 -15.31 9.60 24.45
N VAL A 340 -14.04 9.97 24.44
CA VAL A 340 -13.37 10.68 25.56
C VAL A 340 -12.68 11.93 25.02
N SER A 341 -12.70 13.04 25.76
CA SER A 341 -11.94 14.25 25.37
C SER A 341 -10.44 13.94 25.24
N ALA A 342 -9.72 14.71 24.43
CA ALA A 342 -8.28 14.55 24.22
C ALA A 342 -7.49 14.50 25.55
N ASP A 343 -7.83 15.36 26.51
CA ASP A 343 -7.23 15.40 27.85
C ASP A 343 -7.51 14.12 28.66
N GLY A 344 -8.70 13.56 28.52
CA GLY A 344 -9.08 12.30 29.17
C GLY A 344 -8.33 11.11 28.59
N TRP A 345 -8.05 11.12 27.28
CA TRP A 345 -7.28 10.10 26.61
C TRP A 345 -5.79 10.12 27.03
N ASP A 346 -5.19 11.31 27.08
CA ASP A 346 -3.81 11.49 27.55
C ASP A 346 -3.64 11.05 29.02
N GLN A 347 -4.67 11.23 29.84
CA GLN A 347 -4.69 10.76 31.19
C GLN A 347 -4.82 9.23 31.30
N PHE A 348 -5.61 8.62 30.42
CA PHE A 348 -5.74 7.17 30.31
C PHE A 348 -4.43 6.51 29.80
N GLU A 349 -3.75 7.10 28.81
CA GLU A 349 -2.42 6.65 28.37
C GLU A 349 -1.37 6.75 29.48
N ARG A 350 -1.37 7.84 30.25
CA ARG A 350 -0.47 8.02 31.40
C ARG A 350 -0.75 7.04 32.56
N LEU A 351 -1.98 6.60 32.73
CA LEU A 351 -2.39 5.65 33.79
C LEU A 351 -2.13 4.18 33.44
N GLY A 352 -1.51 3.89 32.29
CA GLY A 352 -1.04 2.55 31.96
C GLY A 352 -1.84 1.84 30.89
N ALA A 353 -2.55 2.56 30.02
CA ALA A 353 -3.10 1.96 28.79
C ALA A 353 -2.01 1.24 27.97
N SER A 354 -0.77 1.72 28.04
CA SER A 354 0.40 1.03 27.52
C SER A 354 0.60 -0.37 28.11
N LEU A 355 0.22 -0.63 29.35
CA LEU A 355 0.28 -1.94 30.00
C LEU A 355 -0.81 -2.90 29.49
N VAL A 356 -2.02 -2.39 29.20
CA VAL A 356 -3.12 -3.17 28.62
C VAL A 356 -2.88 -3.41 27.12
N LEU A 357 -2.21 -2.47 26.46
CA LEU A 357 -1.86 -2.52 25.03
C LEU A 357 -0.53 -3.26 24.80
N SER A 358 0.34 -3.36 25.81
CA SER A 358 1.62 -4.02 25.72
C SER A 358 1.49 -5.54 25.96
N SER A 359 1.63 -6.28 24.91
CA SER A 359 2.42 -7.50 24.76
C SER A 359 2.07 -8.80 25.50
N GLY A 360 1.00 -8.96 26.22
CA GLY A 360 0.63 -10.28 26.79
C GLY A 360 -0.26 -11.09 25.84
N PRO A 361 -0.20 -12.45 25.84
CA PRO A 361 -1.10 -13.30 25.05
C PRO A 361 -2.58 -13.04 25.34
N ALA A 362 -2.93 -12.66 26.56
CA ALA A 362 -4.29 -12.27 26.94
C ALA A 362 -4.74 -10.96 26.23
N ALA A 363 -3.82 -10.02 26.02
CA ALA A 363 -4.15 -8.77 25.31
C ALA A 363 -4.47 -9.00 23.82
N GLY A 364 -3.81 -9.97 23.17
CA GLY A 364 -4.14 -10.37 21.79
C GLY A 364 -5.56 -10.92 21.67
N ALA A 365 -5.99 -11.78 22.59
CA ALA A 365 -7.34 -12.34 22.61
C ALA A 365 -8.41 -11.25 22.87
N VAL A 366 -8.15 -10.31 23.79
CA VAL A 366 -9.05 -9.17 24.05
C VAL A 366 -9.21 -8.29 22.82
N ARG A 367 -8.13 -8.02 22.07
CA ARG A 367 -8.15 -7.20 20.85
C ARG A 367 -8.93 -7.86 19.72
N VAL A 368 -8.75 -9.17 19.53
CA VAL A 368 -9.55 -9.94 18.57
C VAL A 368 -11.04 -9.91 18.96
N GLY A 369 -11.36 -10.11 20.24
CA GLY A 369 -12.73 -10.00 20.75
C GLY A 369 -13.32 -8.62 20.52
N TRP A 370 -12.55 -7.55 20.64
CA TRP A 370 -12.97 -6.19 20.36
C TRP A 370 -13.30 -5.97 18.88
N ASP A 371 -12.52 -6.51 17.96
CA ASP A 371 -12.79 -6.43 16.52
C ASP A 371 -14.10 -7.13 16.13
N PHE A 372 -14.39 -8.29 16.74
CA PHE A 372 -15.67 -8.95 16.55
C PHE A 372 -16.84 -8.12 17.07
N ALA A 373 -16.68 -7.48 18.24
CA ALA A 373 -17.70 -6.60 18.79
C ALA A 373 -17.93 -5.37 17.91
N ALA A 374 -16.86 -4.72 17.45
CA ALA A 374 -16.94 -3.56 16.55
C ALA A 374 -17.59 -3.91 15.20
N ALA A 375 -17.23 -5.06 14.62
CA ALA A 375 -17.85 -5.56 13.39
C ALA A 375 -19.34 -5.89 13.57
N ALA A 376 -19.73 -6.41 14.73
CA ALA A 376 -21.13 -6.67 15.04
C ALA A 376 -21.94 -5.38 15.16
N VAL A 377 -21.40 -4.36 15.84
CA VAL A 377 -22.02 -3.03 15.97
C VAL A 377 -22.16 -2.35 14.60
N ALA A 378 -21.13 -2.41 13.76
CA ALA A 378 -21.19 -1.86 12.39
C ALA A 378 -22.26 -2.52 11.53
N ARG A 379 -22.45 -3.85 11.63
CA ARG A 379 -23.52 -4.58 10.93
C ARG A 379 -24.90 -4.14 11.41
N VAL A 380 -25.09 -3.97 12.71
CA VAL A 380 -26.36 -3.50 13.30
C VAL A 380 -26.67 -2.08 12.82
N ASN A 381 -25.69 -1.17 12.82
CA ASN A 381 -25.88 0.20 12.36
C ASN A 381 -26.22 0.27 10.86
N ASN A 382 -25.58 -0.54 10.03
CA ASN A 382 -25.91 -0.65 8.59
C ASN A 382 -27.33 -1.21 8.35
N HIS A 383 -27.83 -2.09 9.21
CA HIS A 383 -29.21 -2.61 9.13
C HIS A 383 -30.25 -1.61 9.64
N LEU A 384 -29.87 -0.69 10.51
CA LEU A 384 -30.76 0.34 11.07
C LEU A 384 -30.77 1.64 10.26
N GLY A 385 -30.04 1.71 9.15
CA GLY A 385 -30.03 2.86 8.21
C GLY A 385 -29.47 4.15 8.81
N ARG A 386 -28.53 4.05 9.72
CA ARG A 386 -27.80 5.18 10.31
C ARG A 386 -26.37 5.20 9.88
#